data_3111de26e34c11e0763f80f1e3a243ef
#
_entry.id   3111de26e34c11e0763f80f1e3a243ef
#
_cell.length_a   1.000
_cell.length_b   1.000
_cell.length_c   1.000
_cell.angle_alpha   90.00
_cell.angle_beta   90.00
_cell.angle_gamma   90.00
#
_symmetry.space_group_name_H-M   'P 1'
#
loop_
_entity.id
_entity.type
_entity.pdbx_description
1 polymer ?
#
loop_
_entity_poly.entity_id
_entity_poly.type
_entity_poly.pdbx_seq_one_letter_code
_entity_poly.pdbx_strand_id
1 'polypeptide(L)'
;MGFAQTVDSEGKPVHRPGKGSYHQIGLVRGQFGGVPEGEWIKFIAGAGFDGWEEASWELDLRRCDTDAGAAEYAKERVAIAKQHGMEIFTVATHLQGQVLGDEPSAKTLNFCSGKGEAKAAYKAWRAAGNNPPRTDPFFVPAEVGKLMHAEAKKDLLAATRYAGHLSKLQNRKVALPGFVGSPAHCWSHWFLFPPLPSSMEGYDIPDVWKVSLELIAERFGDVWKLCKEYGVTFDLECHPSERAMGDLESAGDYISFMNNAGFEGTVGFNLDGSHMEWQNVSVIQFIREYAKYIHCAHVKGVQVEREHCRGGLLGGHRWMGHWTNGWKFVTPGTARDANSLEEIFIELNRVGFEGAVSIEWEDNDADKFSGAKAALANCRKADLPPSWGKHDDALKG
;
A
#
# COMPACT_ATOMS: atom_id res chain seq x y z
N MET A 1 8.88 21.76 21.20
CA MET A 1 7.84 22.39 20.38
C MET A 1 6.57 21.60 20.64
N GLY A 2 5.46 22.25 21.09
CA GLY A 2 4.19 21.56 21.26
C GLY A 2 3.66 21.18 19.89
N PHE A 3 3.18 19.94 19.76
CA PHE A 3 2.51 19.51 18.54
C PHE A 3 1.27 20.36 18.37
N ALA A 4 1.11 21.00 17.19
CA ALA A 4 -0.16 21.63 16.84
C ALA A 4 -1.15 20.47 16.63
N GLN A 5 -2.16 20.35 17.50
CA GLN A 5 -3.30 19.52 17.18
C GLN A 5 -3.90 20.03 15.87
N THR A 6 -4.01 19.16 14.88
CA THR A 6 -4.75 19.50 13.67
C THR A 6 -6.21 19.62 14.07
N VAL A 7 -6.80 20.75 13.74
CA VAL A 7 -8.20 21.01 13.99
C VAL A 7 -8.92 21.16 12.66
N ASP A 8 -10.17 20.74 12.61
CA ASP A 8 -11.03 20.95 11.44
C ASP A 8 -11.37 22.45 11.26
N SER A 9 -12.13 22.77 10.23
CA SER A 9 -12.56 24.13 9.95
C SER A 9 -13.41 24.78 11.07
N GLU A 10 -13.89 23.98 12.04
CA GLU A 10 -14.64 24.41 13.22
C GLU A 10 -13.78 24.45 14.49
N GLY A 11 -12.46 24.20 14.39
CA GLY A 11 -11.53 24.20 15.51
C GLY A 11 -11.62 22.95 16.40
N LYS A 12 -12.26 21.86 15.94
CA LYS A 12 -12.32 20.59 16.66
C LYS A 12 -11.12 19.73 16.34
N PRO A 13 -10.54 19.02 17.34
CA PRO A 13 -9.47 18.07 17.08
C PRO A 13 -9.89 17.02 16.05
N VAL A 14 -9.10 16.86 15.01
CA VAL A 14 -9.32 15.83 13.96
C VAL A 14 -8.91 14.44 14.45
N HIS A 15 -8.10 14.41 15.51
CA HIS A 15 -7.62 13.16 16.10
C HIS A 15 -8.75 12.26 16.57
N ARG A 16 -8.72 11.01 16.13
CA ARG A 16 -9.68 9.96 16.52
C ARG A 16 -8.93 8.90 17.31
N PRO A 17 -9.09 8.86 18.64
CA PRO A 17 -8.39 7.87 19.46
C PRO A 17 -8.89 6.46 19.15
N GLY A 18 -7.98 5.51 19.22
CA GLY A 18 -8.28 4.09 19.14
C GLY A 18 -8.83 3.53 20.44
N LYS A 19 -9.32 2.31 20.41
CA LYS A 19 -9.78 1.57 21.59
C LYS A 19 -8.57 1.07 22.41
N GLY A 20 -8.01 1.93 23.24
CA GLY A 20 -6.84 1.60 24.08
C GLY A 20 -5.49 1.85 23.40
N SER A 21 -5.45 2.72 22.42
CA SER A 21 -4.25 3.23 21.74
C SER A 21 -4.46 4.71 21.37
N TYR A 22 -3.37 5.40 21.05
CA TYR A 22 -3.48 6.80 20.62
C TYR A 22 -4.09 6.89 19.22
N HIS A 23 -3.63 6.07 18.25
CA HIS A 23 -4.23 5.95 16.93
C HIS A 23 -5.34 4.90 16.89
N GLN A 24 -6.27 5.04 15.97
CA GLN A 24 -7.15 3.95 15.58
C GLN A 24 -6.38 2.88 14.82
N ILE A 25 -6.57 1.61 15.19
CA ILE A 25 -5.86 0.49 14.57
C ILE A 25 -6.86 -0.42 13.87
N GLY A 26 -6.65 -0.59 12.57
CA GLY A 26 -7.42 -1.46 11.69
C GLY A 26 -6.68 -2.73 11.30
N LEU A 27 -7.34 -3.55 10.51
CA LEU A 27 -6.78 -4.77 9.91
C LEU A 27 -6.99 -4.72 8.39
N VAL A 28 -5.94 -5.06 7.64
CA VAL A 28 -6.04 -5.18 6.17
C VAL A 28 -6.81 -6.44 5.81
N ARG A 29 -7.82 -6.29 4.94
CA ARG A 29 -8.68 -7.39 4.50
C ARG A 29 -7.95 -8.38 3.58
N GLY A 30 -7.03 -7.89 2.75
CA GLY A 30 -6.40 -8.66 1.67
C GLY A 30 -5.76 -9.98 2.11
N GLN A 31 -5.18 -10.05 3.31
CA GLN A 31 -4.51 -11.24 3.84
C GLN A 31 -5.51 -12.31 4.39
N PHE A 32 -6.79 -11.96 4.47
CA PHE A 32 -7.86 -12.83 4.94
C PHE A 32 -8.77 -13.34 3.81
N GLY A 33 -8.29 -13.31 2.57
CA GLY A 33 -8.98 -13.88 1.42
C GLY A 33 -9.42 -15.32 1.69
N GLY A 34 -10.61 -15.68 1.23
CA GLY A 34 -11.23 -16.97 1.49
C GLY A 34 -11.97 -17.08 2.84
N VAL A 35 -11.84 -16.14 3.76
CA VAL A 35 -12.70 -16.05 4.95
C VAL A 35 -13.99 -15.34 4.56
N PRO A 36 -15.18 -15.91 4.77
CA PRO A 36 -16.44 -15.24 4.51
C PRO A 36 -16.51 -13.86 5.20
N GLU A 37 -16.99 -12.85 4.52
CA GLU A 37 -16.97 -11.47 5.02
C GLU A 37 -17.63 -11.32 6.39
N GLY A 38 -18.80 -11.92 6.59
CA GLY A 38 -19.52 -11.84 7.87
C GLY A 38 -18.77 -12.50 9.04
N GLU A 39 -17.98 -13.54 8.80
CA GLU A 39 -17.12 -14.18 9.79
C GLU A 39 -15.92 -13.29 10.11
N TRP A 40 -15.32 -12.70 9.08
CA TRP A 40 -14.19 -11.80 9.23
C TRP A 40 -14.56 -10.53 9.99
N ILE A 41 -15.70 -9.90 9.66
CA ILE A 41 -16.20 -8.72 10.39
C ILE A 41 -16.47 -9.03 11.86
N LYS A 42 -17.10 -10.17 12.16
CA LYS A 42 -17.31 -10.61 13.56
C LYS A 42 -15.99 -10.82 14.28
N PHE A 43 -14.99 -11.40 13.58
CA PHE A 43 -13.66 -11.61 14.15
C PHE A 43 -12.99 -10.29 14.52
N ILE A 44 -12.90 -9.33 13.60
CA ILE A 44 -12.21 -8.06 13.84
C ILE A 44 -12.92 -7.22 14.90
N ALA A 45 -14.26 -7.20 14.90
CA ALA A 45 -15.05 -6.55 15.93
C ALA A 45 -14.83 -7.20 17.31
N GLY A 46 -14.88 -8.52 17.38
CA GLY A 46 -14.65 -9.28 18.62
C GLY A 46 -13.22 -9.21 19.12
N ALA A 47 -12.24 -9.04 18.24
CA ALA A 47 -10.85 -8.81 18.62
C ALA A 47 -10.61 -7.39 19.11
N GLY A 48 -11.50 -6.45 18.79
CA GLY A 48 -11.45 -5.08 19.25
C GLY A 48 -10.76 -4.11 18.29
N PHE A 49 -10.61 -4.42 17.03
CA PHE A 49 -10.13 -3.47 16.02
C PHE A 49 -11.05 -2.25 15.92
N ASP A 50 -10.50 -1.11 15.52
CA ASP A 50 -11.25 0.13 15.34
C ASP A 50 -11.89 0.24 13.95
N GLY A 51 -11.35 -0.50 12.98
CA GLY A 51 -11.81 -0.50 11.60
C GLY A 51 -11.03 -1.47 10.74
N TRP A 52 -11.12 -1.27 9.43
CA TRP A 52 -10.40 -2.11 8.48
C TRP A 52 -10.05 -1.37 7.19
N GLU A 53 -9.10 -1.92 6.47
CA GLU A 53 -8.81 -1.57 5.09
C GLU A 53 -9.55 -2.54 4.16
N GLU A 54 -10.28 -1.99 3.19
CA GLU A 54 -10.93 -2.78 2.13
C GLU A 54 -9.90 -3.26 1.11
N ALA A 55 -10.09 -4.48 0.61
CA ALA A 55 -9.36 -5.01 -0.54
C ALA A 55 -10.19 -4.81 -1.81
N SER A 56 -9.82 -3.88 -2.67
CA SER A 56 -10.63 -3.51 -3.84
C SER A 56 -10.93 -4.68 -4.77
N TRP A 57 -10.05 -5.68 -4.83
CA TRP A 57 -10.24 -6.90 -5.62
C TRP A 57 -11.28 -7.89 -5.04
N GLU A 58 -11.76 -7.67 -3.82
CA GLU A 58 -12.87 -8.40 -3.20
C GLU A 58 -14.20 -7.63 -3.28
N LEU A 59 -14.17 -6.34 -3.69
CA LEU A 59 -15.35 -5.50 -3.80
C LEU A 59 -16.07 -5.69 -5.14
N ASP A 60 -17.38 -5.44 -5.15
CA ASP A 60 -18.15 -5.33 -6.38
C ASP A 60 -17.97 -3.95 -7.01
N LEU A 61 -16.77 -3.70 -7.55
CA LEU A 61 -16.42 -2.41 -8.14
C LEU A 61 -17.28 -2.03 -9.33
N ARG A 62 -17.99 -2.96 -9.97
CA ARG A 62 -18.90 -2.63 -11.07
C ARG A 62 -20.09 -1.78 -10.61
N ARG A 63 -20.47 -1.89 -9.35
CA ARG A 63 -21.42 -0.96 -8.73
C ARG A 63 -20.91 0.48 -8.67
N CYS A 64 -19.61 0.68 -8.68
CA CYS A 64 -18.94 1.97 -8.60
C CYS A 64 -18.53 2.54 -9.98
N ASP A 65 -19.00 1.95 -11.07
CA ASP A 65 -18.76 2.48 -12.42
C ASP A 65 -19.43 3.85 -12.63
N THR A 66 -20.48 4.16 -11.85
CA THR A 66 -21.15 5.46 -11.81
C THR A 66 -21.04 6.09 -10.42
N ASP A 67 -21.13 7.42 -10.35
CA ASP A 67 -21.12 8.16 -9.07
C ASP A 67 -22.27 7.73 -8.14
N ALA A 68 -23.48 7.63 -8.68
CA ALA A 68 -24.66 7.22 -7.92
C ALA A 68 -24.54 5.80 -7.35
N GLY A 69 -24.03 4.85 -8.15
CA GLY A 69 -23.80 3.49 -7.70
C GLY A 69 -22.71 3.41 -6.62
N ALA A 70 -21.64 4.18 -6.77
CA ALA A 70 -20.58 4.29 -5.75
C ALA A 70 -21.11 4.87 -4.43
N ALA A 71 -21.96 5.89 -4.50
CA ALA A 71 -22.60 6.49 -3.32
C ALA A 71 -23.49 5.48 -2.57
N GLU A 72 -24.31 4.72 -3.29
CA GLU A 72 -25.15 3.68 -2.71
C GLU A 72 -24.34 2.58 -2.07
N TYR A 73 -23.35 2.07 -2.79
CA TYR A 73 -22.48 1.00 -2.29
C TYR A 73 -21.68 1.44 -1.04
N ALA A 74 -21.12 2.65 -1.06
CA ALA A 74 -20.43 3.20 0.11
C ALA A 74 -21.35 3.34 1.32
N LYS A 75 -22.63 3.76 1.12
CA LYS A 75 -23.61 3.84 2.19
C LYS A 75 -23.90 2.49 2.84
N GLU A 76 -24.04 1.43 2.05
CA GLU A 76 -24.22 0.07 2.54
C GLU A 76 -23.01 -0.38 3.37
N ARG A 77 -21.79 -0.17 2.84
CA ARG A 77 -20.55 -0.58 3.51
C ARG A 77 -20.36 0.16 4.84
N VAL A 78 -20.58 1.47 4.85
CA VAL A 78 -20.50 2.27 6.09
C VAL A 78 -21.57 1.84 7.11
N ALA A 79 -22.77 1.46 6.67
CA ALA A 79 -23.80 0.95 7.58
C ALA A 79 -23.35 -0.36 8.25
N ILE A 80 -22.70 -1.28 7.50
CA ILE A 80 -22.12 -2.50 8.06
C ILE A 80 -21.04 -2.16 9.10
N ALA A 81 -20.12 -1.26 8.78
CA ALA A 81 -19.07 -0.83 9.71
C ALA A 81 -19.65 -0.28 11.02
N LYS A 82 -20.61 0.64 10.91
CA LYS A 82 -21.27 1.26 12.05
C LYS A 82 -22.02 0.28 12.95
N GLN A 83 -22.65 -0.76 12.39
CA GLN A 83 -23.32 -1.83 13.17
C GLN A 83 -22.37 -2.52 14.14
N HIS A 84 -21.07 -2.55 13.81
CA HIS A 84 -20.02 -3.16 14.63
C HIS A 84 -19.14 -2.14 15.37
N GLY A 85 -19.51 -0.85 15.36
CA GLY A 85 -18.74 0.22 16.02
C GLY A 85 -17.36 0.41 15.40
N MET A 86 -17.24 0.21 14.08
CA MET A 86 -16.00 0.30 13.30
C MET A 86 -16.12 1.29 12.14
N GLU A 87 -14.99 1.61 11.53
CA GLU A 87 -14.89 2.46 10.35
C GLU A 87 -14.09 1.76 9.23
N ILE A 88 -14.32 2.19 7.99
CA ILE A 88 -13.49 1.77 6.84
C ILE A 88 -12.39 2.81 6.69
N PHE A 89 -11.13 2.39 6.80
CA PHE A 89 -9.98 3.29 6.87
C PHE A 89 -9.48 3.71 5.50
N THR A 90 -9.25 2.73 4.65
CA THR A 90 -8.60 2.86 3.34
C THR A 90 -9.18 1.84 2.38
N VAL A 91 -8.89 2.01 1.10
CA VAL A 91 -9.27 1.07 0.04
C VAL A 91 -8.01 0.64 -0.70
N ALA A 92 -7.48 -0.53 -0.36
CA ALA A 92 -6.29 -1.09 -1.00
C ALA A 92 -6.49 -1.32 -2.50
N THR A 93 -5.55 -0.83 -3.31
CA THR A 93 -5.56 -0.92 -4.78
C THR A 93 -4.26 -1.50 -5.35
N HIS A 94 -3.50 -2.19 -4.52
CA HIS A 94 -2.17 -2.71 -4.85
C HIS A 94 -2.17 -3.54 -6.13
N LEU A 95 -3.09 -4.51 -6.25
CA LEU A 95 -3.12 -5.41 -7.39
C LEU A 95 -3.43 -4.68 -8.71
N GLN A 96 -4.42 -3.78 -8.69
CA GLN A 96 -4.79 -3.00 -9.86
C GLN A 96 -3.70 -1.99 -10.23
N GLY A 97 -3.08 -1.37 -9.22
CA GLY A 97 -1.95 -0.48 -9.42
C GLY A 97 -0.77 -1.18 -10.08
N GLN A 98 -0.41 -2.38 -9.59
CA GLN A 98 0.64 -3.20 -10.19
C GLN A 98 0.35 -3.54 -11.66
N VAL A 99 -0.89 -3.96 -11.97
CA VAL A 99 -1.28 -4.28 -13.35
C VAL A 99 -1.17 -3.07 -14.26
N LEU A 100 -1.62 -1.89 -13.82
CA LEU A 100 -1.59 -0.67 -14.63
C LEU A 100 -0.17 -0.14 -14.81
N GLY A 101 0.68 -0.30 -13.78
CA GLY A 101 2.04 0.22 -13.79
C GLY A 101 3.03 -0.64 -14.54
N ASP A 102 2.99 -1.95 -14.37
CA ASP A 102 3.93 -2.88 -15.01
C ASP A 102 3.74 -2.97 -16.52
N GLU A 103 4.80 -3.40 -17.18
CA GLU A 103 4.64 -3.95 -18.53
C GLU A 103 3.84 -5.27 -18.45
N PRO A 104 2.84 -5.45 -19.35
CA PRO A 104 1.92 -6.58 -19.28
C PRO A 104 2.64 -7.94 -19.30
N SER A 105 2.33 -8.77 -18.32
CA SER A 105 2.90 -10.11 -18.21
C SER A 105 1.90 -11.12 -17.62
N ALA A 106 2.13 -12.41 -17.81
CA ALA A 106 1.30 -13.44 -17.20
C ALA A 106 1.39 -13.43 -15.66
N LYS A 107 2.43 -12.82 -15.06
CA LYS A 107 2.53 -12.63 -13.60
C LYS A 107 1.44 -11.68 -13.10
N THR A 108 1.32 -10.51 -13.73
CA THR A 108 0.33 -9.50 -13.35
C THR A 108 -1.07 -9.81 -13.90
N LEU A 109 -1.19 -10.61 -14.95
CA LEU A 109 -2.49 -11.12 -15.41
C LEU A 109 -3.26 -11.86 -14.30
N ASN A 110 -2.58 -12.48 -13.34
CA ASN A 110 -3.24 -13.11 -12.19
C ASN A 110 -3.99 -12.12 -11.30
N PHE A 111 -3.59 -10.86 -11.29
CA PHE A 111 -4.23 -9.79 -10.51
C PHE A 111 -5.47 -9.20 -11.19
N CYS A 112 -5.67 -9.45 -12.48
CA CYS A 112 -6.90 -9.07 -13.16
C CYS A 112 -8.10 -9.88 -12.66
N SER A 113 -9.30 -9.34 -12.83
CA SER A 113 -10.52 -10.03 -12.43
C SER A 113 -10.63 -11.43 -13.07
N GLY A 114 -11.05 -12.42 -12.29
CA GLY A 114 -11.30 -13.76 -12.79
C GLY A 114 -12.42 -13.85 -13.85
N LYS A 115 -13.31 -12.85 -13.87
CA LYS A 115 -14.39 -12.68 -14.84
C LYS A 115 -14.06 -11.64 -15.92
N GLY A 116 -12.85 -11.10 -15.94
CA GLY A 116 -12.41 -10.03 -16.83
C GLY A 116 -12.12 -10.52 -18.25
N GLU A 117 -12.12 -9.58 -19.18
CA GLU A 117 -11.85 -9.82 -20.60
C GLU A 117 -10.39 -10.22 -20.85
N ALA A 118 -9.43 -9.67 -20.10
CA ALA A 118 -8.02 -9.95 -20.25
C ALA A 118 -7.70 -11.44 -20.00
N LYS A 119 -8.19 -12.01 -18.88
CA LYS A 119 -8.04 -13.45 -18.62
C LYS A 119 -8.76 -14.32 -19.63
N ALA A 120 -9.95 -13.92 -20.06
CA ALA A 120 -10.71 -14.64 -21.09
C ALA A 120 -9.96 -14.64 -22.43
N ALA A 121 -9.43 -13.49 -22.86
CA ALA A 121 -8.65 -13.34 -24.08
C ALA A 121 -7.35 -14.16 -24.04
N TYR A 122 -6.61 -14.14 -22.93
CA TYR A 122 -5.42 -14.96 -22.76
C TYR A 122 -5.74 -16.46 -22.82
N LYS A 123 -6.82 -16.90 -22.15
CA LYS A 123 -7.30 -18.27 -22.20
C LYS A 123 -7.67 -18.70 -23.63
N ALA A 124 -8.34 -17.84 -24.38
CA ALA A 124 -8.67 -18.09 -25.79
C ALA A 124 -7.41 -18.20 -26.67
N TRP A 125 -6.44 -17.29 -26.47
CA TRP A 125 -5.15 -17.36 -27.15
C TRP A 125 -4.42 -18.68 -26.88
N ARG A 126 -4.39 -19.14 -25.63
CA ARG A 126 -3.81 -20.45 -25.25
C ARG A 126 -4.59 -21.61 -25.89
N ALA A 127 -5.91 -21.57 -25.88
CA ALA A 127 -6.77 -22.61 -26.46
C ALA A 127 -6.61 -22.75 -27.99
N ALA A 128 -6.20 -21.68 -28.67
CA ALA A 128 -5.86 -21.70 -30.10
C ALA A 128 -4.49 -22.39 -30.40
N GLY A 129 -3.85 -23.01 -29.39
CA GLY A 129 -2.58 -23.72 -29.55
C GLY A 129 -1.34 -22.86 -29.38
N ASN A 130 -1.48 -21.57 -29.09
CA ASN A 130 -0.36 -20.67 -28.87
C ASN A 130 0.33 -20.91 -27.53
N ASN A 131 1.65 -20.69 -27.48
CA ASN A 131 2.44 -20.81 -26.29
C ASN A 131 3.35 -19.58 -26.12
N PRO A 132 3.61 -19.13 -24.89
CA PRO A 132 4.66 -18.16 -24.65
C PRO A 132 6.00 -18.65 -25.20
N PRO A 133 6.85 -17.75 -25.73
CA PRO A 133 8.20 -18.09 -26.13
C PRO A 133 8.98 -18.69 -24.95
N ARG A 134 9.86 -19.64 -25.22
CA ARG A 134 10.73 -20.22 -24.16
C ARG A 134 11.61 -19.16 -23.49
N THR A 135 11.97 -18.12 -24.23
CA THR A 135 12.77 -16.99 -23.77
C THR A 135 11.98 -15.97 -22.95
N ASP A 136 10.65 -16.02 -23.00
CA ASP A 136 9.75 -15.21 -22.20
C ASP A 136 8.53 -16.04 -21.76
N PRO A 137 8.67 -16.82 -20.68
CA PRO A 137 7.60 -17.72 -20.23
C PRO A 137 6.39 -16.96 -19.64
N PHE A 138 6.52 -15.66 -19.41
CA PHE A 138 5.46 -14.79 -18.90
C PHE A 138 4.83 -13.89 -19.99
N PHE A 139 5.16 -14.14 -21.24
CA PHE A 139 4.63 -13.39 -22.38
C PHE A 139 3.10 -13.38 -22.40
N VAL A 140 2.54 -12.23 -22.71
CA VAL A 140 1.13 -12.04 -23.08
C VAL A 140 1.06 -11.31 -24.42
N PRO A 141 0.06 -11.63 -25.30
CA PRO A 141 -0.12 -10.87 -26.54
C PRO A 141 -0.46 -9.40 -26.25
N ALA A 142 -0.04 -8.51 -27.14
CA ALA A 142 -0.26 -7.07 -27.00
C ALA A 142 -1.74 -6.69 -26.75
N GLU A 143 -2.68 -7.36 -27.42
CA GLU A 143 -4.10 -7.12 -27.21
C GLU A 143 -4.57 -7.53 -25.80
N VAL A 144 -4.02 -8.61 -25.25
CA VAL A 144 -4.27 -8.99 -23.84
C VAL A 144 -3.71 -7.94 -22.91
N GLY A 145 -2.51 -7.45 -23.18
CA GLY A 145 -1.89 -6.38 -22.38
C GLY A 145 -2.71 -5.09 -22.33
N LYS A 146 -3.28 -4.68 -23.48
CA LYS A 146 -4.20 -3.54 -23.53
C LYS A 146 -5.44 -3.74 -22.67
N LEU A 147 -6.03 -4.94 -22.71
CA LEU A 147 -7.17 -5.29 -21.87
C LEU A 147 -6.81 -5.27 -20.39
N MET A 148 -5.63 -5.79 -20.00
CA MET A 148 -5.15 -5.74 -18.62
C MET A 148 -5.09 -4.30 -18.09
N HIS A 149 -4.45 -3.38 -18.81
CA HIS A 149 -4.37 -1.98 -18.41
C HIS A 149 -5.74 -1.29 -18.38
N ALA A 150 -6.61 -1.58 -19.36
CA ALA A 150 -7.96 -1.01 -19.40
C ALA A 150 -8.82 -1.46 -18.20
N GLU A 151 -8.79 -2.75 -17.86
CA GLU A 151 -9.48 -3.29 -16.68
C GLU A 151 -8.96 -2.68 -15.40
N ALA A 152 -7.64 -2.66 -15.21
CA ALA A 152 -7.00 -2.10 -14.02
C ALA A 152 -7.34 -0.61 -13.84
N LYS A 153 -7.26 0.19 -14.91
CA LYS A 153 -7.65 1.60 -14.88
C LYS A 153 -9.12 1.76 -14.50
N LYS A 154 -10.01 0.95 -15.08
CA LYS A 154 -11.44 0.98 -14.77
C LYS A 154 -11.71 0.68 -13.29
N ASP A 155 -11.03 -0.31 -12.73
CA ASP A 155 -11.16 -0.68 -11.33
C ASP A 155 -10.63 0.41 -10.40
N LEU A 156 -9.50 1.04 -10.72
CA LEU A 156 -8.94 2.16 -9.96
C LEU A 156 -9.89 3.37 -9.96
N LEU A 157 -10.49 3.71 -11.11
CA LEU A 157 -11.49 4.78 -11.19
C LEU A 157 -12.73 4.48 -10.36
N ALA A 158 -13.19 3.23 -10.35
CA ALA A 158 -14.32 2.79 -9.53
C ALA A 158 -13.98 2.84 -8.03
N ALA A 159 -12.80 2.36 -7.62
CA ALA A 159 -12.31 2.42 -6.25
C ALA A 159 -12.16 3.88 -5.77
N THR A 160 -11.73 4.79 -6.64
CA THR A 160 -11.61 6.22 -6.32
C THR A 160 -12.97 6.86 -6.01
N ARG A 161 -14.01 6.59 -6.82
CA ARG A 161 -15.37 7.08 -6.53
C ARG A 161 -15.88 6.54 -5.19
N TYR A 162 -15.69 5.24 -4.99
CA TYR A 162 -16.07 4.57 -3.75
C TYR A 162 -15.39 5.19 -2.53
N ALA A 163 -14.06 5.36 -2.55
CA ALA A 163 -13.29 5.99 -1.47
C ALA A 163 -13.74 7.44 -1.20
N GLY A 164 -14.08 8.20 -2.24
CA GLY A 164 -14.61 9.56 -2.10
C GLY A 164 -15.94 9.62 -1.35
N HIS A 165 -16.85 8.68 -1.65
CA HIS A 165 -18.12 8.59 -0.91
C HIS A 165 -17.92 8.06 0.51
N LEU A 166 -17.01 7.11 0.75
CA LEU A 166 -16.62 6.70 2.11
C LEU A 166 -16.11 7.88 2.92
N SER A 167 -15.23 8.70 2.34
CA SER A 167 -14.67 9.90 2.99
C SER A 167 -15.77 10.84 3.48
N LYS A 168 -16.74 11.14 2.61
CA LYS A 168 -17.87 12.01 2.95
C LYS A 168 -18.78 11.42 4.04
N LEU A 169 -19.11 10.13 3.94
CA LEU A 169 -20.04 9.46 4.88
C LEU A 169 -19.47 9.25 6.27
N GLN A 170 -18.15 9.13 6.37
CA GLN A 170 -17.44 8.90 7.64
C GLN A 170 -16.80 10.18 8.20
N ASN A 171 -16.84 11.28 7.43
CA ASN A 171 -16.13 12.52 7.75
C ASN A 171 -14.65 12.24 8.11
N ARG A 172 -13.97 11.46 7.27
CA ARG A 172 -12.53 11.17 7.38
C ARG A 172 -11.94 11.05 5.99
N LYS A 173 -10.68 11.45 5.81
CA LYS A 173 -9.97 11.24 4.55
C LYS A 173 -9.71 9.74 4.38
N VAL A 174 -10.22 9.15 3.29
CA VAL A 174 -9.95 7.77 2.90
C VAL A 174 -8.92 7.79 1.80
N ALA A 175 -7.81 7.08 1.99
CA ALA A 175 -6.75 6.93 1.02
C ALA A 175 -6.92 5.66 0.19
N LEU A 176 -6.21 5.61 -0.96
CA LEU A 176 -6.09 4.43 -1.79
C LEU A 176 -4.62 3.96 -1.76
N PRO A 177 -4.22 3.16 -0.75
CA PRO A 177 -2.90 2.55 -0.78
C PRO A 177 -2.77 1.61 -1.99
N GLY A 178 -1.61 1.66 -2.67
CA GLY A 178 -1.45 0.90 -3.89
C GLY A 178 -0.03 0.92 -4.43
N PHE A 179 0.16 0.19 -5.52
CA PHE A 179 1.40 0.14 -6.28
C PHE A 179 1.31 0.94 -7.58
N VAL A 180 2.45 1.38 -8.08
CA VAL A 180 2.57 2.03 -9.39
C VAL A 180 3.35 1.16 -10.38
N GLY A 181 3.83 0.00 -9.93
CA GLY A 181 4.59 -0.93 -10.74
C GLY A 181 5.98 -0.42 -11.15
N SER A 182 6.58 -1.11 -12.09
CA SER A 182 7.90 -0.82 -12.63
C SER A 182 7.86 -0.67 -14.15
N PRO A 183 7.21 0.41 -14.67
CA PRO A 183 7.10 0.61 -16.11
C PRO A 183 8.48 0.76 -16.76
N ALA A 184 8.55 0.40 -18.04
CA ALA A 184 9.80 0.28 -18.79
C ALA A 184 10.80 -0.71 -18.13
N HIS A 185 10.30 -1.69 -17.37
CA HIS A 185 11.13 -2.64 -16.61
C HIS A 185 12.20 -1.94 -15.74
N CYS A 186 11.87 -0.74 -15.22
CA CYS A 186 12.81 0.15 -14.54
C CYS A 186 13.58 -0.58 -13.44
N TRP A 187 12.91 -1.37 -12.61
CA TRP A 187 13.55 -2.10 -11.52
C TRP A 187 14.63 -3.06 -12.02
N SER A 188 14.32 -3.90 -13.00
CA SER A 188 15.26 -4.90 -13.52
C SER A 188 16.39 -4.29 -14.35
N HIS A 189 16.12 -3.19 -15.06
CA HIS A 189 17.14 -2.48 -15.83
C HIS A 189 18.06 -1.64 -14.95
N TRP A 190 17.53 -1.13 -13.85
CA TRP A 190 18.31 -0.31 -12.92
C TRP A 190 19.17 -1.15 -11.95
N PHE A 191 18.82 -2.42 -11.75
CA PHE A 191 19.48 -3.25 -10.77
C PHE A 191 20.98 -3.43 -11.07
N LEU A 192 21.77 -3.13 -10.08
CA LEU A 192 23.21 -3.00 -9.90
C LEU A 192 24.17 -3.43 -11.04
N PHE A 193 23.93 -4.55 -11.72
CA PHE A 193 24.87 -5.06 -12.72
C PHE A 193 24.17 -5.89 -13.81
N PRO A 194 24.51 -5.68 -15.10
CA PRO A 194 25.47 -4.67 -15.59
C PRO A 194 24.94 -3.24 -15.43
N PRO A 195 25.81 -2.25 -15.20
CA PRO A 195 25.38 -0.86 -15.09
C PRO A 195 24.74 -0.38 -16.39
N LEU A 196 23.76 0.50 -16.30
CA LEU A 196 23.16 1.12 -17.47
C LEU A 196 24.20 1.97 -18.19
N PRO A 197 24.46 1.74 -19.49
CA PRO A 197 25.29 2.63 -20.28
C PRO A 197 24.52 3.93 -20.56
N SER A 198 25.23 5.06 -20.62
CA SER A 198 24.63 6.35 -21.00
C SER A 198 24.33 6.43 -22.51
N SER A 199 25.08 5.68 -23.33
CA SER A 199 24.91 5.62 -24.78
C SER A 199 25.38 4.30 -25.34
N MET A 200 24.90 3.96 -26.54
CA MET A 200 25.42 2.89 -27.39
C MET A 200 25.83 3.46 -28.73
N GLU A 201 26.68 2.75 -29.47
CA GLU A 201 27.09 3.19 -30.79
C GLU A 201 25.88 3.47 -31.70
N GLY A 202 25.75 4.72 -32.11
CA GLY A 202 24.70 5.20 -33.00
C GLY A 202 23.43 5.76 -32.35
N TYR A 203 23.25 5.66 -31.05
CA TYR A 203 22.11 6.29 -30.34
C TYR A 203 22.34 6.42 -28.84
N ASP A 204 21.64 7.39 -28.25
CA ASP A 204 21.57 7.56 -26.80
C ASP A 204 20.60 6.56 -26.16
N ILE A 205 20.99 5.98 -25.04
CA ILE A 205 20.10 5.13 -24.25
C ILE A 205 19.12 6.05 -23.49
N PRO A 206 17.80 5.81 -23.57
CA PRO A 206 16.84 6.55 -22.76
C PRO A 206 17.15 6.40 -21.27
N ASP A 207 16.98 7.48 -20.51
CA ASP A 207 17.01 7.43 -19.06
C ASP A 207 15.78 6.65 -18.55
N VAL A 208 15.96 5.36 -18.25
CA VAL A 208 14.90 4.44 -17.83
C VAL A 208 14.24 4.94 -16.54
N TRP A 209 15.02 5.60 -15.68
CA TRP A 209 14.54 6.15 -14.42
C TRP A 209 13.52 7.27 -14.65
N LYS A 210 13.83 8.18 -15.57
CA LYS A 210 12.92 9.27 -15.96
C LYS A 210 11.72 8.75 -16.75
N VAL A 211 11.97 7.88 -17.73
CA VAL A 211 10.90 7.25 -18.55
C VAL A 211 9.87 6.54 -17.69
N SER A 212 10.30 5.86 -16.63
CA SER A 212 9.36 5.19 -15.72
C SER A 212 8.42 6.18 -15.01
N LEU A 213 8.90 7.34 -14.59
CA LEU A 213 8.07 8.38 -13.97
C LEU A 213 7.08 9.00 -14.97
N GLU A 214 7.51 9.23 -16.20
CA GLU A 214 6.66 9.73 -17.29
C GLU A 214 5.52 8.75 -17.60
N LEU A 215 5.83 7.45 -17.71
CA LEU A 215 4.84 6.40 -17.92
C LEU A 215 3.86 6.24 -16.76
N ILE A 216 4.33 6.37 -15.51
CA ILE A 216 3.45 6.37 -14.34
C ILE A 216 2.47 7.53 -14.44
N ALA A 217 2.95 8.76 -14.70
CA ALA A 217 2.08 9.93 -14.83
C ALA A 217 1.07 9.79 -15.97
N GLU A 218 1.46 9.19 -17.11
CA GLU A 218 0.57 8.91 -18.24
C GLU A 218 -0.50 7.89 -17.88
N ARG A 219 -0.09 6.75 -17.31
CA ARG A 219 -1.00 5.63 -17.02
C ARG A 219 -1.99 5.95 -15.91
N PHE A 220 -1.54 6.61 -14.82
CA PHE A 220 -2.32 6.92 -13.63
C PHE A 220 -2.99 8.29 -13.66
N GLY A 221 -2.63 9.18 -14.59
CA GLY A 221 -3.05 10.57 -14.57
C GLY A 221 -4.57 10.79 -14.45
N ASP A 222 -5.39 9.96 -15.12
CA ASP A 222 -6.85 10.07 -15.02
C ASP A 222 -7.38 9.62 -13.64
N VAL A 223 -6.75 8.61 -13.04
CA VAL A 223 -7.08 8.16 -11.68
C VAL A 223 -6.78 9.28 -10.68
N TRP A 224 -5.61 9.91 -10.77
CA TRP A 224 -5.21 10.96 -9.85
C TRP A 224 -6.00 12.27 -10.04
N LYS A 225 -6.41 12.60 -11.26
CA LYS A 225 -7.37 13.70 -11.49
C LYS A 225 -8.69 13.42 -10.78
N LEU A 226 -9.19 12.19 -10.88
CA LEU A 226 -10.41 11.78 -10.20
C LEU A 226 -10.22 11.77 -8.67
N CYS A 227 -9.06 11.35 -8.15
CA CYS A 227 -8.72 11.46 -6.73
C CYS A 227 -8.85 12.91 -6.24
N LYS A 228 -8.34 13.87 -7.02
CA LYS A 228 -8.45 15.30 -6.71
C LYS A 228 -9.91 15.77 -6.65
N GLU A 229 -10.74 15.33 -7.60
CA GLU A 229 -12.17 15.67 -7.63
C GLU A 229 -12.94 15.13 -6.43
N TYR A 230 -12.58 13.93 -5.97
CA TYR A 230 -13.21 13.29 -4.81
C TYR A 230 -12.57 13.63 -3.46
N GLY A 231 -11.47 14.37 -3.45
CA GLY A 231 -10.74 14.75 -2.23
C GLY A 231 -10.06 13.59 -1.52
N VAL A 232 -9.63 12.57 -2.27
CA VAL A 232 -8.89 11.40 -1.79
C VAL A 232 -7.47 11.39 -2.34
N THR A 233 -6.59 10.57 -1.79
CA THR A 233 -5.21 10.41 -2.25
C THR A 233 -4.94 8.99 -2.72
N PHE A 234 -4.06 8.86 -3.72
CA PHE A 234 -3.43 7.60 -4.07
C PHE A 234 -2.08 7.55 -3.38
N ASP A 235 -1.87 6.56 -2.53
CA ASP A 235 -0.71 6.50 -1.66
C ASP A 235 0.15 5.29 -2.01
N LEU A 236 1.32 5.56 -2.59
CA LEU A 236 2.28 4.54 -2.99
C LEU A 236 2.83 3.84 -1.76
N GLU A 237 2.72 2.52 -1.73
CA GLU A 237 3.52 1.70 -0.83
C GLU A 237 4.91 1.50 -1.44
N CYS A 238 5.93 2.00 -0.76
CA CYS A 238 7.32 1.85 -1.19
C CYS A 238 7.76 0.39 -0.99
N HIS A 239 7.66 -0.38 -2.06
CA HIS A 239 7.91 -1.81 -2.09
C HIS A 239 9.06 -2.12 -3.06
N PRO A 240 10.00 -3.03 -2.78
CA PRO A 240 10.97 -3.49 -3.75
C PRO A 240 10.27 -4.03 -5.00
N SER A 241 10.79 -3.73 -6.16
CA SER A 241 10.19 -3.90 -7.50
C SER A 241 9.23 -2.80 -7.95
N GLU A 242 8.90 -1.86 -7.09
CA GLU A 242 8.22 -0.63 -7.49
C GLU A 242 9.20 0.44 -7.97
N ARG A 243 8.67 1.48 -8.62
CA ARG A 243 9.51 2.60 -9.06
C ARG A 243 10.25 3.27 -7.89
N ALA A 244 9.61 3.44 -6.75
CA ALA A 244 10.20 4.00 -5.54
C ALA A 244 11.10 3.02 -4.75
N MET A 245 11.11 1.76 -5.10
CA MET A 245 11.98 0.69 -4.60
C MET A 245 12.15 0.61 -3.07
N GLY A 246 11.31 1.27 -2.29
CA GLY A 246 11.36 1.28 -0.83
C GLY A 246 12.51 2.09 -0.22
N ASP A 247 13.18 2.94 -1.01
CA ASP A 247 14.25 3.81 -0.52
C ASP A 247 13.85 5.29 -0.56
N LEU A 248 14.61 6.13 0.18
CA LEU A 248 14.28 7.54 0.33
C LEU A 248 14.51 8.36 -0.94
N GLU A 249 15.53 8.03 -1.71
CA GLU A 249 15.89 8.80 -2.92
C GLU A 249 14.83 8.58 -3.99
N SER A 250 14.50 7.34 -4.30
CA SER A 250 13.48 7.03 -5.30
C SER A 250 12.07 7.49 -4.89
N ALA A 251 11.76 7.49 -3.59
CA ALA A 251 10.53 8.07 -3.06
C ALA A 251 10.49 9.60 -3.27
N GLY A 252 11.60 10.28 -3.01
CA GLY A 252 11.75 11.73 -3.24
C GLY A 252 11.60 12.11 -4.71
N ASP A 253 12.23 11.38 -5.60
CA ASP A 253 12.11 11.57 -7.05
C ASP A 253 10.66 11.39 -7.52
N TYR A 254 9.98 10.34 -7.05
CA TYR A 254 8.58 10.09 -7.37
C TYR A 254 7.69 11.25 -6.96
N ILE A 255 7.74 11.68 -5.69
CA ILE A 255 6.92 12.78 -5.19
C ILE A 255 7.25 14.11 -5.91
N SER A 256 8.52 14.39 -6.12
CA SER A 256 8.94 15.62 -6.79
C SER A 256 8.45 15.67 -8.23
N PHE A 257 8.60 14.56 -8.96
CA PHE A 257 8.15 14.47 -10.34
C PHE A 257 6.61 14.63 -10.43
N MET A 258 5.86 13.91 -9.58
CA MET A 258 4.40 13.94 -9.64
C MET A 258 3.82 15.28 -9.22
N ASN A 259 4.41 15.97 -8.25
CA ASN A 259 4.03 17.33 -7.90
C ASN A 259 4.25 18.30 -9.07
N ASN A 260 5.41 18.22 -9.74
CA ASN A 260 5.72 19.04 -10.92
C ASN A 260 4.80 18.70 -12.11
N ALA A 261 4.31 17.47 -12.21
CA ALA A 261 3.33 17.06 -13.21
C ALA A 261 1.88 17.50 -12.90
N GLY A 262 1.65 18.23 -11.79
CA GLY A 262 0.35 18.79 -11.42
C GLY A 262 -0.51 17.92 -10.50
N PHE A 263 0.07 16.88 -9.91
CA PHE A 263 -0.62 15.95 -8.99
C PHE A 263 -0.34 16.24 -7.50
N GLU A 264 0.13 17.43 -7.18
CA GLU A 264 0.35 17.87 -5.79
C GLU A 264 -0.93 17.69 -4.95
N GLY A 265 -0.76 17.12 -3.74
CA GLY A 265 -1.86 16.84 -2.81
C GLY A 265 -2.76 15.67 -3.20
N THR A 266 -2.46 14.99 -4.32
CA THR A 266 -3.22 13.82 -4.81
C THR A 266 -2.47 12.52 -4.59
N VAL A 267 -1.15 12.57 -4.62
CA VAL A 267 -0.27 11.42 -4.41
C VAL A 267 0.46 11.54 -3.09
N GLY A 268 0.72 10.41 -2.46
CA GLY A 268 1.44 10.32 -1.21
C GLY A 268 2.00 8.92 -0.98
N PHE A 269 2.17 8.57 0.28
CA PHE A 269 2.72 7.29 0.69
C PHE A 269 1.82 6.56 1.68
N ASN A 270 1.68 5.27 1.47
CA ASN A 270 1.36 4.30 2.49
C ASN A 270 2.67 3.82 3.12
N LEU A 271 2.90 4.15 4.37
CA LEU A 271 4.10 3.73 5.08
C LEU A 271 4.04 2.25 5.42
N ASP A 272 4.93 1.44 4.86
CA ASP A 272 5.21 0.08 5.34
C ASP A 272 6.70 -0.08 5.67
N GLY A 273 7.00 -0.05 6.96
CA GLY A 273 8.38 -0.14 7.43
C GLY A 273 9.03 -1.50 7.18
N SER A 274 8.25 -2.56 6.99
CA SER A 274 8.80 -3.91 6.79
C SER A 274 9.62 -4.01 5.50
N HIS A 275 9.18 -3.33 4.44
CA HIS A 275 9.87 -3.33 3.15
C HIS A 275 11.17 -2.51 3.16
N MET A 276 11.28 -1.55 4.07
CA MET A 276 12.47 -0.74 4.26
C MET A 276 13.50 -1.47 5.15
N GLU A 277 13.03 -2.07 6.25
CA GLU A 277 13.91 -2.65 7.27
C GLU A 277 14.80 -3.78 6.73
N TRP A 278 14.26 -4.70 5.94
CA TRP A 278 15.10 -5.78 5.40
C TRP A 278 16.15 -5.30 4.37
N GLN A 279 15.93 -4.14 3.76
CA GLN A 279 16.86 -3.47 2.87
C GLN A 279 17.89 -2.59 3.62
N ASN A 280 17.75 -2.47 4.93
CA ASN A 280 18.55 -1.56 5.76
C ASN A 280 18.30 -0.07 5.43
N VAL A 281 17.07 0.27 5.05
CA VAL A 281 16.59 1.64 4.83
C VAL A 281 15.92 2.13 6.10
N SER A 282 16.24 3.34 6.54
CA SER A 282 15.71 3.89 7.79
C SER A 282 14.26 4.31 7.68
N VAL A 283 13.35 3.55 8.30
CA VAL A 283 11.93 3.88 8.42
C VAL A 283 11.73 5.23 9.14
N ILE A 284 12.49 5.48 10.18
CA ILE A 284 12.40 6.71 10.98
C ILE A 284 12.78 7.94 10.15
N GLN A 285 13.83 7.82 9.32
CA GLN A 285 14.22 8.91 8.42
C GLN A 285 13.15 9.13 7.35
N PHE A 286 12.57 8.08 6.79
CA PHE A 286 11.48 8.18 5.84
C PHE A 286 10.27 8.93 6.44
N ILE A 287 9.87 8.61 7.67
CA ILE A 287 8.78 9.30 8.37
C ILE A 287 9.10 10.80 8.49
N ARG A 288 10.33 11.16 8.88
CA ARG A 288 10.74 12.56 9.05
C ARG A 288 10.76 13.36 7.76
N GLU A 289 11.29 12.78 6.69
CA GLU A 289 11.44 13.46 5.41
C GLU A 289 10.12 13.60 4.67
N TYR A 290 9.28 12.57 4.75
CA TYR A 290 8.04 12.49 3.98
C TYR A 290 6.75 12.64 4.80
N ALA A 291 6.84 13.14 6.04
CA ALA A 291 5.72 13.27 6.98
C ALA A 291 4.43 13.80 6.34
N LYS A 292 4.52 14.87 5.56
CA LYS A 292 3.35 15.52 4.92
C LYS A 292 2.72 14.73 3.78
N TYR A 293 3.42 13.68 3.31
CA TYR A 293 2.95 12.81 2.23
C TYR A 293 2.49 11.44 2.74
N ILE A 294 2.72 11.11 4.00
CA ILE A 294 2.27 9.85 4.59
C ILE A 294 0.82 10.05 5.04
N HIS A 295 -0.14 9.40 4.36
CA HIS A 295 -1.56 9.54 4.68
C HIS A 295 -2.15 8.31 5.32
N CYS A 296 -1.52 7.15 5.20
CA CYS A 296 -1.84 5.91 5.88
C CYS A 296 -0.58 5.11 6.17
N ALA A 297 -0.69 4.13 7.05
CA ALA A 297 0.44 3.29 7.42
C ALA A 297 0.00 1.83 7.58
N HIS A 298 0.79 0.94 7.01
CA HIS A 298 0.75 -0.50 7.28
C HIS A 298 1.73 -0.84 8.39
N VAL A 299 1.23 -1.55 9.38
CA VAL A 299 2.07 -2.16 10.41
C VAL A 299 2.24 -3.63 10.04
N LYS A 300 3.40 -3.94 9.53
CA LYS A 300 3.81 -5.29 9.14
C LYS A 300 5.17 -5.59 9.74
N GLY A 301 5.31 -6.74 10.38
CA GLY A 301 6.58 -7.15 10.97
C GLY A 301 7.47 -7.85 9.94
N VAL A 302 8.77 -7.72 10.08
CA VAL A 302 9.75 -8.42 9.26
C VAL A 302 10.89 -8.97 10.11
N GLN A 303 11.20 -10.24 9.91
CA GLN A 303 12.41 -10.86 10.43
C GLN A 303 13.50 -10.77 9.37
N VAL A 304 14.67 -10.28 9.77
CA VAL A 304 15.88 -10.28 8.94
C VAL A 304 16.82 -11.36 9.45
N GLU A 305 17.08 -12.37 8.62
CA GLU A 305 17.90 -13.53 9.00
C GLU A 305 19.33 -13.34 8.50
N ARG A 306 20.27 -13.20 9.41
CA ARG A 306 21.68 -12.95 9.09
C ARG A 306 22.55 -14.18 9.23
N GLU A 307 22.18 -15.11 10.10
CA GLU A 307 23.04 -16.24 10.47
C GLU A 307 22.75 -17.51 9.65
N HIS A 308 21.50 -17.78 9.35
CA HIS A 308 21.06 -19.01 8.68
C HIS A 308 20.59 -18.80 7.23
N CYS A 309 20.83 -17.61 6.71
CA CYS A 309 20.42 -17.22 5.37
C CYS A 309 21.25 -17.95 4.30
N ARG A 310 20.59 -18.75 3.47
CA ARG A 310 21.23 -19.40 2.32
C ARG A 310 21.06 -18.64 1.01
N GLY A 311 20.00 -17.84 0.90
CA GLY A 311 19.63 -17.14 -0.33
C GLY A 311 20.06 -15.67 -0.38
N GLY A 312 20.61 -15.10 0.71
CA GLY A 312 20.84 -13.65 0.81
C GLY A 312 19.55 -12.85 0.88
N LEU A 313 19.66 -11.53 1.02
CA LEU A 313 18.50 -10.64 1.11
C LEU A 313 17.78 -10.45 -0.23
N LEU A 314 18.53 -10.52 -1.34
CA LEU A 314 18.01 -10.36 -2.71
C LEU A 314 17.79 -11.69 -3.42
N GLY A 315 18.26 -12.79 -2.85
CA GLY A 315 18.11 -14.13 -3.39
C GLY A 315 16.79 -14.73 -2.97
N GLY A 316 16.20 -15.52 -3.83
CA GLY A 316 14.96 -16.21 -3.49
C GLY A 316 14.47 -17.04 -4.65
N HIS A 317 14.99 -18.25 -4.74
CA HIS A 317 14.43 -19.28 -5.62
C HIS A 317 13.34 -20.08 -4.90
N ARG A 318 12.93 -19.62 -3.71
CA ARG A 318 11.91 -20.19 -2.85
C ARG A 318 10.74 -19.22 -2.75
N TRP A 319 9.57 -19.73 -2.41
CA TRP A 319 8.41 -18.91 -2.12
C TRP A 319 8.69 -17.97 -0.93
N MET A 320 8.05 -16.83 -0.91
CA MET A 320 8.16 -15.83 0.16
C MET A 320 7.79 -16.44 1.51
N GLY A 321 8.60 -16.17 2.54
CA GLY A 321 8.45 -16.75 3.88
C GLY A 321 9.12 -18.12 4.08
N HIS A 322 9.79 -18.67 3.06
CA HIS A 322 10.57 -19.89 3.27
C HIS A 322 11.72 -19.64 4.23
N TRP A 323 11.95 -20.56 5.17
CA TRP A 323 12.91 -20.42 6.26
C TRP A 323 14.38 -20.21 5.84
N THR A 324 14.73 -20.53 4.60
CA THR A 324 16.07 -20.29 4.04
C THR A 324 16.26 -18.93 3.39
N ASN A 325 15.20 -18.10 3.31
CA ASN A 325 15.32 -16.75 2.77
C ASN A 325 16.00 -15.84 3.79
N GLY A 326 16.64 -14.77 3.32
CA GLY A 326 17.31 -13.79 4.19
C GLY A 326 16.37 -12.90 4.97
N TRP A 327 15.08 -12.90 4.63
CA TRP A 327 14.04 -12.19 5.34
C TRP A 327 12.68 -12.88 5.11
N LYS A 328 11.76 -12.62 6.02
CA LYS A 328 10.35 -13.04 5.91
C LYS A 328 9.49 -12.14 6.76
N PHE A 329 8.22 -12.01 6.39
CA PHE A 329 7.26 -11.30 7.24
C PHE A 329 6.90 -12.13 8.48
N VAL A 330 6.65 -11.42 9.57
CA VAL A 330 6.30 -12.01 10.88
C VAL A 330 5.22 -11.16 11.54
N THR A 331 4.60 -11.71 12.56
CA THR A 331 3.64 -10.96 13.38
C THR A 331 4.30 -9.73 14.00
N PRO A 332 3.78 -8.50 13.76
CA PRO A 332 4.37 -7.26 14.24
C PRO A 332 4.57 -7.22 15.75
N GLY A 333 5.70 -6.66 16.18
CA GLY A 333 6.03 -6.46 17.57
C GLY A 333 6.36 -7.73 18.36
N THR A 334 6.59 -8.85 17.68
CA THR A 334 7.16 -10.06 18.32
C THR A 334 8.69 -9.94 18.43
N ALA A 335 9.32 -10.82 19.21
CA ALA A 335 10.78 -10.85 19.32
C ALA A 335 11.50 -11.16 17.99
N ARG A 336 10.78 -11.63 16.97
CA ARG A 336 11.32 -11.89 15.62
C ARG A 336 11.29 -10.65 14.74
N ASP A 337 10.45 -9.66 15.07
CA ASP A 337 10.28 -8.44 14.28
C ASP A 337 11.49 -7.54 14.42
N ALA A 338 12.12 -7.20 13.32
CA ALA A 338 13.24 -6.27 13.27
C ALA A 338 12.80 -4.80 13.40
N ASN A 339 11.54 -4.48 13.08
CA ASN A 339 10.97 -3.16 13.28
C ASN A 339 10.77 -2.86 14.76
N SER A 340 11.13 -1.68 15.20
CA SER A 340 10.72 -1.15 16.49
C SER A 340 9.37 -0.45 16.35
N LEU A 341 8.27 -1.15 16.70
CA LEU A 341 6.94 -0.53 16.68
C LEU A 341 6.87 0.72 17.55
N GLU A 342 7.54 0.69 18.72
CA GLU A 342 7.55 1.83 19.64
C GLU A 342 8.19 3.06 18.99
N GLU A 343 9.35 2.92 18.34
CA GLU A 343 10.01 4.02 17.65
C GLU A 343 9.20 4.55 16.48
N ILE A 344 8.56 3.66 15.70
CA ILE A 344 7.71 4.05 14.59
C ILE A 344 6.51 4.89 15.10
N PHE A 345 5.80 4.45 16.14
CA PHE A 345 4.69 5.21 16.69
C PHE A 345 5.13 6.52 17.34
N ILE A 346 6.26 6.52 18.07
CA ILE A 346 6.84 7.77 18.62
C ILE A 346 7.12 8.77 17.50
N GLU A 347 7.68 8.31 16.38
CA GLU A 347 8.03 9.21 15.29
C GLU A 347 6.79 9.68 14.51
N LEU A 348 5.81 8.81 14.28
CA LEU A 348 4.51 9.20 13.71
C LEU A 348 3.83 10.27 14.58
N ASN A 349 3.84 10.09 15.91
CA ASN A 349 3.33 11.08 16.85
C ASN A 349 4.10 12.39 16.79
N ARG A 350 5.43 12.31 16.69
CA ARG A 350 6.32 13.50 16.62
C ARG A 350 6.07 14.35 15.37
N VAL A 351 5.76 13.73 14.26
CA VAL A 351 5.46 14.44 13.02
C VAL A 351 3.99 14.84 12.88
N GLY A 352 3.15 14.48 13.87
CA GLY A 352 1.72 14.81 13.88
C GLY A 352 0.89 14.00 12.89
N PHE A 353 1.23 12.72 12.68
CA PHE A 353 0.48 11.83 11.80
C PHE A 353 -0.92 11.57 12.36
N GLU A 354 -1.94 11.75 11.53
CA GLU A 354 -3.37 11.54 11.87
C GLU A 354 -4.06 10.54 10.92
N GLY A 355 -3.27 9.88 10.08
CA GLY A 355 -3.78 8.93 9.11
C GLY A 355 -4.26 7.62 9.73
N ALA A 356 -4.74 6.73 8.88
CA ALA A 356 -5.13 5.39 9.28
C ALA A 356 -3.89 4.52 9.52
N VAL A 357 -3.93 3.71 10.58
CA VAL A 357 -2.97 2.65 10.86
C VAL A 357 -3.67 1.31 10.67
N SER A 358 -3.20 0.50 9.74
CA SER A 358 -3.74 -0.83 9.48
C SER A 358 -2.67 -1.90 9.69
N ILE A 359 -2.99 -2.94 10.45
CA ILE A 359 -2.12 -4.11 10.53
C ILE A 359 -2.25 -4.88 9.22
N GLU A 360 -1.15 -5.01 8.50
CA GLU A 360 -1.03 -5.93 7.38
C GLU A 360 -0.34 -7.20 7.86
N TRP A 361 -1.15 -8.18 8.24
CA TRP A 361 -0.63 -9.38 8.88
C TRP A 361 -0.20 -10.43 7.84
N GLU A 362 1.10 -10.71 7.78
CA GLU A 362 1.70 -11.72 6.92
C GLU A 362 2.75 -12.51 7.70
N ASP A 363 2.38 -13.62 8.30
CA ASP A 363 3.30 -14.50 9.04
C ASP A 363 3.01 -15.95 8.66
N ASN A 364 3.90 -16.55 7.87
CA ASN A 364 3.73 -17.93 7.42
C ASN A 364 3.94 -18.99 8.53
N ASP A 365 4.46 -18.58 9.67
CA ASP A 365 4.76 -19.47 10.79
C ASP A 365 3.68 -19.43 11.90
N ALA A 366 2.63 -18.62 11.72
CA ALA A 366 1.60 -18.43 12.72
C ALA A 366 0.16 -18.53 12.14
N ASP A 367 -0.79 -18.88 13.00
CA ASP A 367 -2.22 -18.82 12.66
C ASP A 367 -2.67 -17.35 12.49
N LYS A 368 -3.33 -17.05 11.38
CA LYS A 368 -3.67 -15.68 11.02
C LYS A 368 -4.61 -14.96 12.01
N PHE A 369 -5.53 -15.69 12.63
CA PHE A 369 -6.46 -15.07 13.58
C PHE A 369 -5.76 -14.80 14.93
N SER A 370 -4.96 -15.74 15.39
CA SER A 370 -4.15 -15.58 16.61
C SER A 370 -3.08 -14.54 16.43
N GLY A 371 -2.40 -14.55 15.27
CA GLY A 371 -1.36 -13.58 14.92
C GLY A 371 -1.90 -12.15 14.80
N ALA A 372 -3.05 -11.95 14.15
CA ALA A 372 -3.67 -10.63 14.06
C ALA A 372 -4.06 -10.06 15.44
N LYS A 373 -4.58 -10.91 16.34
CA LYS A 373 -4.86 -10.49 17.73
C LYS A 373 -3.58 -10.12 18.50
N ALA A 374 -2.53 -10.90 18.34
CA ALA A 374 -1.23 -10.61 18.95
C ALA A 374 -0.64 -9.30 18.41
N ALA A 375 -0.70 -9.08 17.09
CA ALA A 375 -0.27 -7.85 16.46
C ALA A 375 -1.05 -6.63 17.00
N LEU A 376 -2.38 -6.71 17.12
CA LEU A 376 -3.18 -5.65 17.69
C LEU A 376 -2.76 -5.32 19.14
N ALA A 377 -2.54 -6.34 19.97
CA ALA A 377 -2.10 -6.14 21.35
C ALA A 377 -0.73 -5.47 21.42
N ASN A 378 0.21 -5.88 20.55
CA ASN A 378 1.55 -5.29 20.46
C ASN A 378 1.49 -3.84 19.99
N CYS A 379 0.70 -3.53 18.96
CA CYS A 379 0.50 -2.16 18.48
C CYS A 379 -0.07 -1.25 19.56
N ARG A 380 -1.09 -1.70 20.29
CA ARG A 380 -1.69 -0.91 21.37
C ARG A 380 -0.74 -0.65 22.52
N LYS A 381 0.14 -1.60 22.83
CA LYS A 381 1.17 -1.43 23.84
C LYS A 381 2.22 -0.41 23.41
N ALA A 382 2.56 -0.37 22.12
CA ALA A 382 3.59 0.51 21.57
C ALA A 382 3.06 1.94 21.28
N ASP A 383 1.78 2.07 20.95
CA ASP A 383 1.15 3.33 20.52
C ASP A 383 0.67 4.16 21.71
N LEU A 384 1.64 4.82 22.37
CA LEU A 384 1.36 5.72 23.49
C LEU A 384 1.06 7.14 23.01
N PRO A 385 0.23 7.89 23.72
CA PRO A 385 -0.01 9.31 23.42
C PRO A 385 1.32 10.09 23.39
N PRO A 386 1.42 11.13 22.53
CA PRO A 386 2.61 11.98 22.53
C PRO A 386 2.76 12.69 23.87
N SER A 387 4.01 12.93 24.24
CA SER A 387 4.35 13.67 25.46
C SER A 387 3.75 15.08 25.41
N TRP A 388 3.16 15.52 26.52
CA TRP A 388 2.67 16.88 26.70
C TRP A 388 3.24 17.49 27.97
N GLY A 389 3.45 18.81 27.93
CA GLY A 389 3.97 19.56 29.07
C GLY A 389 5.50 19.39 29.29
N LYS A 390 5.97 19.96 30.39
CA LYS A 390 7.37 19.88 30.80
C LYS A 390 7.54 18.74 31.81
N HIS A 391 8.56 17.92 31.63
CA HIS A 391 8.83 16.80 32.52
C HIS A 391 9.36 17.25 33.89
N ASP A 392 10.09 18.36 33.92
CA ASP A 392 10.68 18.90 35.12
C ASP A 392 10.66 20.43 35.08
N ASP A 393 9.97 21.03 36.04
CA ASP A 393 9.92 22.49 36.18
C ASP A 393 11.28 23.11 36.50
N ALA A 394 12.23 22.33 37.03
CA ALA A 394 13.60 22.77 37.32
C ALA A 394 14.46 22.92 36.04
N LEU A 395 14.07 22.27 34.94
CA LEU A 395 14.78 22.34 33.65
C LEU A 395 14.21 23.43 32.71
N LYS A 396 13.66 24.47 33.29
CA LYS A 396 13.21 25.65 32.54
C LYS A 396 14.44 26.39 32.00
N GLY A 397 14.74 26.16 30.71
CA GLY A 397 15.67 26.95 29.93
C GLY A 397 14.95 27.97 29.11
#